data_5da9be1ceaa6efb1b466d0bbbfe076af
#
_entry.id   5da9be1ceaa6efb1b466d0bbbfe076af
#
_cell.length_a   1.000
_cell.length_b   1.000
_cell.length_c   1.000
_cell.angle_alpha   90.00
_cell.angle_beta   90.00
_cell.angle_gamma   90.00
#
_symmetry.space_group_name_H-M   'P 1'
#
loop_
_entity.id
_entity.type
_entity.pdbx_description
1 polymer ?
#
loop_
_entity_poly.entity_id
_entity_poly.type
_entity_poly.pdbx_seq_one_letter_code
_entity_poly.pdbx_strand_id
1 'polypeptide(L)'
;MRKFYEKRELWFAIAWIIVYVVAMGNLRNNFGDESPYSMLGVLLIAVLLTVFIVKNRLTVKYGLIRCSGGKKFLYFIPFVLLCTVNLWFGVSAHFDPYHQIIAVITMMLVGYVEEILFRGLLYKAIEKDNVKQAIIISAVTFGAGHIVNLLTGHGSVDTVLQMAYAIAIGFAFVMCFYKSGSLIPCIITHSIINLTSKFSNHTISAQAEAYWNYGATAFIILVAGAYALYLRKVALSEKGSEIKISRS
;
A
#
# COMPACT_ATOMS: atom_id res chain seq x y z
N MET A 1 -0.62 18.62 -16.60
CA MET A 1 -0.05 17.55 -15.77
C MET A 1 1.40 17.23 -16.16
N ARG A 2 1.70 16.84 -17.42
CA ARG A 2 3.05 16.42 -17.85
C ARG A 2 4.13 17.48 -17.58
N LYS A 3 3.97 18.74 -17.99
CA LYS A 3 4.93 19.82 -17.73
C LYS A 3 5.23 20.06 -16.24
N PHE A 4 4.22 19.91 -15.37
CA PHE A 4 4.39 20.02 -13.92
C PHE A 4 5.18 18.83 -13.36
N TYR A 5 4.84 17.62 -13.80
CA TYR A 5 5.54 16.38 -13.44
C TYR A 5 7.04 16.46 -13.83
N GLU A 6 7.35 16.82 -15.07
CA GLU A 6 8.74 16.90 -15.57
C GLU A 6 9.59 17.93 -14.81
N LYS A 7 9.01 19.05 -14.39
CA LYS A 7 9.71 20.10 -13.64
C LYS A 7 9.80 19.87 -12.14
N ARG A 8 8.80 19.21 -11.54
CA ARG A 8 8.61 19.16 -10.10
C ARG A 8 8.04 17.81 -9.65
N GLU A 9 8.75 16.71 -9.94
CA GLU A 9 8.27 15.35 -9.72
C GLU A 9 7.85 15.09 -8.26
N LEU A 10 8.63 15.57 -7.28
CA LEU A 10 8.29 15.42 -5.86
C LEU A 10 7.00 16.16 -5.49
N TRP A 11 6.84 17.40 -5.96
CA TRP A 11 5.62 18.17 -5.71
C TRP A 11 4.40 17.57 -6.40
N PHE A 12 4.61 16.95 -7.56
CA PHE A 12 3.55 16.20 -8.24
C PHE A 12 3.09 14.99 -7.41
N ALA A 13 4.03 14.23 -6.82
CA ALA A 13 3.71 13.12 -5.92
C ALA A 13 2.95 13.59 -4.68
N ILE A 14 3.44 14.65 -4.01
CA ILE A 14 2.80 15.22 -2.83
C ILE A 14 1.38 15.71 -3.16
N ALA A 15 1.20 16.41 -4.26
CA ALA A 15 -0.12 16.91 -4.68
C ALA A 15 -1.12 15.76 -4.88
N TRP A 16 -0.71 14.66 -5.52
CA TRP A 16 -1.57 13.49 -5.70
C TRP A 16 -1.90 12.77 -4.39
N ILE A 17 -0.93 12.68 -3.47
CA ILE A 17 -1.16 12.13 -2.11
C ILE A 17 -2.20 12.99 -1.38
N ILE A 18 -2.07 14.31 -1.40
CA ILE A 18 -3.04 15.22 -0.77
C ILE A 18 -4.44 15.06 -1.41
N VAL A 19 -4.51 15.05 -2.74
CA VAL A 19 -5.79 14.84 -3.46
C VAL A 19 -6.43 13.52 -3.04
N TYR A 20 -5.65 12.43 -2.99
CA TYR A 20 -6.14 11.12 -2.58
C TYR A 20 -6.65 11.13 -1.14
N VAL A 21 -5.83 11.60 -0.19
CA VAL A 21 -6.17 11.62 1.24
C VAL A 21 -7.42 12.46 1.50
N VAL A 22 -7.50 13.66 0.91
CA VAL A 22 -8.66 14.55 1.09
C VAL A 22 -9.91 13.98 0.42
N ALA A 23 -9.82 13.51 -0.82
CA ALA A 23 -10.97 12.99 -1.54
C ALA A 23 -11.49 11.69 -0.89
N MET A 24 -10.61 10.72 -0.64
CA MET A 24 -11.04 9.44 -0.06
C MET A 24 -11.41 9.57 1.42
N GLY A 25 -10.72 10.42 2.18
CA GLY A 25 -11.09 10.71 3.56
C GLY A 25 -12.52 11.26 3.65
N ASN A 26 -12.88 12.22 2.80
CA ASN A 26 -14.25 12.77 2.76
C ASN A 26 -15.27 11.74 2.27
N LEU A 27 -14.99 11.00 1.19
CA LEU A 27 -15.93 10.03 0.64
C LEU A 27 -16.20 8.90 1.65
N ARG A 28 -15.16 8.35 2.26
CA ARG A 28 -15.29 7.26 3.23
C ARG A 28 -15.97 7.70 4.53
N ASN A 29 -15.66 8.90 4.99
CA ASN A 29 -16.30 9.46 6.19
C ASN A 29 -17.81 9.72 6.00
N ASN A 30 -18.23 10.15 4.81
CA ASN A 30 -19.64 10.48 4.55
C ASN A 30 -20.46 9.28 4.05
N PHE A 31 -19.85 8.32 3.37
CA PHE A 31 -20.58 7.27 2.65
C PHE A 31 -20.15 5.84 3.01
N GLY A 32 -19.02 5.64 3.69
CA GLY A 32 -18.45 4.31 3.97
C GLY A 32 -17.66 3.72 2.80
N ASP A 33 -16.92 2.64 3.10
CA ASP A 33 -16.12 1.90 2.10
C ASP A 33 -16.97 1.07 1.14
N GLU A 34 -18.15 0.66 1.60
CA GLU A 34 -19.13 -0.15 0.87
C GLU A 34 -20.01 0.67 -0.08
N SER A 35 -19.79 1.98 -0.11
CA SER A 35 -20.59 2.88 -0.95
C SER A 35 -20.09 2.92 -2.40
N PRO A 36 -21.02 2.91 -3.38
CA PRO A 36 -20.67 3.18 -4.78
C PRO A 36 -19.92 4.51 -4.99
N TYR A 37 -20.19 5.52 -4.17
CA TYR A 37 -19.51 6.82 -4.28
C TYR A 37 -18.02 6.71 -3.90
N SER A 38 -17.70 5.97 -2.85
CA SER A 38 -16.30 5.70 -2.47
C SER A 38 -15.57 4.87 -3.52
N MET A 39 -16.23 3.84 -4.04
CA MET A 39 -15.71 3.01 -5.13
C MET A 39 -15.43 3.84 -6.39
N LEU A 40 -16.39 4.66 -6.83
CA LEU A 40 -16.23 5.51 -8.02
C LEU A 40 -15.15 6.57 -7.82
N GLY A 41 -15.02 7.14 -6.62
CA GLY A 41 -13.97 8.10 -6.28
C GLY A 41 -12.58 7.51 -6.41
N VAL A 42 -12.31 6.35 -5.79
CA VAL A 42 -11.02 5.68 -5.91
C VAL A 42 -10.75 5.15 -7.32
N LEU A 43 -11.79 4.66 -8.02
CA LEU A 43 -11.68 4.23 -9.41
C LEU A 43 -11.27 5.39 -10.32
N LEU A 44 -11.87 6.56 -10.16
CA LEU A 44 -11.50 7.76 -10.92
C LEU A 44 -10.02 8.11 -10.71
N ILE A 45 -9.54 8.11 -9.46
CA ILE A 45 -8.12 8.36 -9.15
C ILE A 45 -7.23 7.29 -9.78
N ALA A 46 -7.59 6.01 -9.66
CA ALA A 46 -6.87 4.89 -10.27
C ALA A 46 -6.76 5.04 -11.79
N VAL A 47 -7.85 5.36 -12.46
CA VAL A 47 -7.89 5.59 -13.91
C VAL A 47 -7.02 6.78 -14.31
N LEU A 48 -7.13 7.92 -13.61
CA LEU A 48 -6.34 9.12 -13.92
C LEU A 48 -4.83 8.87 -13.78
N LEU A 49 -4.41 8.19 -12.72
CA LEU A 49 -3.02 7.81 -12.50
C LEU A 49 -2.53 6.81 -13.56
N THR A 50 -3.33 5.77 -13.84
CA THR A 50 -2.98 4.76 -14.85
C THR A 50 -2.85 5.36 -16.23
N VAL A 51 -3.82 6.18 -16.65
CA VAL A 51 -3.79 6.90 -17.94
C VAL A 51 -2.57 7.83 -18.03
N PHE A 52 -2.26 8.55 -16.94
CA PHE A 52 -1.06 9.38 -16.89
C PHE A 52 0.22 8.57 -17.07
N ILE A 53 0.34 7.44 -16.36
CA ILE A 53 1.50 6.54 -16.44
C ILE A 53 1.67 5.96 -17.83
N VAL A 54 0.61 5.42 -18.40
CA VAL A 54 0.63 4.76 -19.73
C VAL A 54 0.90 5.76 -20.84
N LYS A 55 0.19 6.88 -20.88
CA LYS A 55 0.37 7.93 -21.92
C LYS A 55 1.78 8.54 -21.91
N ASN A 56 2.43 8.59 -20.75
CA ASN A 56 3.79 9.12 -20.63
C ASN A 56 4.87 8.03 -20.64
N ARG A 57 4.51 6.77 -20.94
CA ARG A 57 5.44 5.62 -21.03
C ARG A 57 6.24 5.39 -19.73
N LEU A 58 5.61 5.60 -18.57
CA LEU A 58 6.23 5.50 -17.24
C LEU A 58 6.04 4.13 -16.57
N THR A 59 5.47 3.14 -17.27
CA THR A 59 5.17 1.80 -16.72
C THR A 59 6.41 1.10 -16.17
N VAL A 60 7.54 1.17 -16.88
CA VAL A 60 8.82 0.61 -16.41
C VAL A 60 9.35 1.40 -15.22
N LYS A 61 9.33 2.73 -15.29
CA LYS A 61 9.77 3.61 -14.20
C LYS A 61 9.07 3.31 -12.89
N TYR A 62 7.76 3.08 -12.93
CA TYR A 62 6.94 2.82 -11.76
C TYR A 62 6.73 1.33 -11.48
N GLY A 63 7.50 0.47 -12.15
CA GLY A 63 7.54 -0.96 -11.83
C GLY A 63 6.24 -1.71 -12.15
N LEU A 64 5.39 -1.17 -13.03
CA LEU A 64 4.21 -1.89 -13.55
C LEU A 64 4.64 -2.91 -14.61
N ILE A 65 5.57 -3.76 -14.22
CA ILE A 65 6.18 -4.82 -15.03
C ILE A 65 6.23 -6.11 -14.24
N ARG A 66 6.25 -7.24 -14.94
CA ARG A 66 6.31 -8.57 -14.30
C ARG A 66 7.55 -8.70 -13.40
N CYS A 67 7.34 -9.17 -12.18
CA CYS A 67 8.41 -9.55 -11.27
C CYS A 67 9.04 -10.88 -11.72
N SER A 68 10.37 -10.95 -11.68
CA SER A 68 11.15 -12.16 -11.95
C SER A 68 11.95 -12.58 -10.72
N GLY A 69 12.38 -13.85 -10.65
CA GLY A 69 13.28 -14.31 -9.62
C GLY A 69 12.60 -14.59 -8.28
N GLY A 70 11.39 -15.15 -8.28
CA GLY A 70 10.60 -15.44 -7.06
C GLY A 70 11.38 -16.14 -5.94
N LYS A 71 12.34 -17.03 -6.26
CA LYS A 71 13.21 -17.69 -5.27
C LYS A 71 14.01 -16.68 -4.43
N LYS A 72 14.55 -15.62 -5.05
CA LYS A 72 15.30 -14.56 -4.35
C LYS A 72 14.42 -13.80 -3.35
N PHE A 73 13.11 -13.77 -3.57
CA PHE A 73 12.12 -13.12 -2.73
C PHE A 73 11.36 -14.12 -1.84
N LEU A 74 11.94 -15.31 -1.57
CA LEU A 74 11.31 -16.39 -0.80
C LEU A 74 9.90 -16.75 -1.32
N TYR A 75 9.71 -16.70 -2.64
CA TYR A 75 8.40 -16.88 -3.31
C TYR A 75 7.28 -16.01 -2.70
N PHE A 76 7.66 -14.88 -2.10
CA PHE A 76 6.75 -13.96 -1.40
C PHE A 76 5.98 -14.56 -0.23
N ILE A 77 6.46 -15.68 0.36
CA ILE A 77 5.82 -16.32 1.52
C ILE A 77 5.52 -15.33 2.66
N PRO A 78 6.44 -14.39 3.06
CA PRO A 78 6.11 -13.43 4.09
C PRO A 78 4.91 -12.54 3.72
N PHE A 79 4.75 -12.18 2.45
CA PHE A 79 3.59 -11.42 1.99
C PHE A 79 2.29 -12.25 2.04
N VAL A 80 2.37 -13.53 1.67
CA VAL A 80 1.23 -14.46 1.80
C VAL A 80 0.80 -14.58 3.25
N LEU A 81 1.74 -14.71 4.19
CA LEU A 81 1.44 -14.74 5.63
C LEU A 81 0.72 -13.46 6.09
N LEU A 82 1.16 -12.28 5.66
CA LEU A 82 0.49 -11.02 5.99
C LEU A 82 -0.95 -10.96 5.46
N CYS A 83 -1.21 -11.54 4.27
CA CYS A 83 -2.56 -11.58 3.70
C CYS A 83 -3.55 -12.41 4.50
N THR A 84 -3.09 -13.32 5.37
CA THR A 84 -3.97 -14.21 6.15
C THR A 84 -4.42 -13.63 7.49
N VAL A 85 -3.72 -12.62 8.01
CA VAL A 85 -3.90 -12.12 9.38
C VAL A 85 -5.35 -11.76 9.69
N ASN A 86 -6.04 -11.08 8.81
CA ASN A 86 -7.43 -10.66 8.99
C ASN A 86 -8.43 -11.84 9.10
N LEU A 87 -8.02 -13.05 8.68
CA LEU A 87 -8.91 -14.22 8.60
C LEU A 87 -8.69 -15.22 9.74
N TRP A 88 -7.75 -14.97 10.66
CA TRP A 88 -7.36 -15.94 11.67
C TRP A 88 -8.46 -16.24 12.71
N PHE A 89 -9.41 -15.32 12.95
CA PHE A 89 -10.58 -15.57 13.80
C PHE A 89 -11.84 -15.98 13.03
N GLY A 90 -11.64 -16.41 11.79
CA GLY A 90 -12.73 -16.82 10.92
C GLY A 90 -13.11 -15.73 9.91
N VAL A 91 -14.05 -16.06 9.07
CA VAL A 91 -14.51 -15.24 7.96
C VAL A 91 -15.97 -14.86 8.19
N SER A 92 -16.28 -13.57 8.11
CA SER A 92 -17.63 -13.03 8.20
C SER A 92 -17.84 -11.95 7.14
N ALA A 93 -19.02 -11.96 6.50
CA ALA A 93 -19.43 -10.84 5.64
C ALA A 93 -20.06 -9.76 6.54
N HIS A 94 -19.70 -8.50 6.30
CA HIS A 94 -20.19 -7.36 7.12
C HIS A 94 -21.39 -6.66 6.49
N PHE A 95 -21.59 -6.86 5.19
CA PHE A 95 -22.61 -6.20 4.41
C PHE A 95 -23.46 -7.21 3.64
N ASP A 96 -24.60 -6.78 3.12
CA ASP A 96 -25.32 -7.55 2.10
C ASP A 96 -24.43 -7.79 0.86
N PRO A 97 -24.79 -8.78 0.00
CA PRO A 97 -23.90 -9.18 -1.09
C PRO A 97 -23.49 -8.05 -2.04
N TYR A 98 -24.37 -7.09 -2.28
CA TYR A 98 -24.08 -5.96 -3.19
C TYR A 98 -23.04 -5.02 -2.58
N HIS A 99 -23.27 -4.56 -1.35
CA HIS A 99 -22.35 -3.66 -0.65
C HIS A 99 -21.03 -4.36 -0.29
N GLN A 100 -21.06 -5.67 -0.01
CA GLN A 100 -19.84 -6.46 0.24
C GLN A 100 -18.92 -6.48 -1.00
N ILE A 101 -19.49 -6.68 -2.20
CA ILE A 101 -18.72 -6.66 -3.44
C ILE A 101 -18.13 -5.26 -3.68
N ILE A 102 -18.90 -4.20 -3.44
CA ILE A 102 -18.41 -2.82 -3.58
C ILE A 102 -17.26 -2.57 -2.61
N ALA A 103 -17.39 -2.95 -1.34
CA ALA A 103 -16.34 -2.80 -0.33
C ALA A 103 -15.04 -3.52 -0.75
N VAL A 104 -15.15 -4.74 -1.27
CA VAL A 104 -14.01 -5.51 -1.76
C VAL A 104 -13.32 -4.81 -2.93
N ILE A 105 -14.09 -4.36 -3.93
CA ILE A 105 -13.52 -3.65 -5.10
C ILE A 105 -12.88 -2.34 -4.66
N THR A 106 -13.53 -1.58 -3.77
CA THR A 106 -12.99 -0.33 -3.22
C THR A 106 -11.64 -0.58 -2.56
N MET A 107 -11.54 -1.59 -1.69
CA MET A 107 -10.32 -1.91 -0.96
C MET A 107 -9.18 -2.41 -1.86
N MET A 108 -9.50 -3.15 -2.92
CA MET A 108 -8.51 -3.55 -3.93
C MET A 108 -7.95 -2.34 -4.67
N LEU A 109 -8.82 -1.41 -5.08
CA LEU A 109 -8.42 -0.18 -5.75
C LEU A 109 -7.61 0.75 -4.84
N VAL A 110 -7.96 0.83 -3.54
CA VAL A 110 -7.17 1.54 -2.52
C VAL A 110 -5.74 1.00 -2.49
N GLY A 111 -5.56 -0.33 -2.38
CA GLY A 111 -4.23 -0.95 -2.39
C GLY A 111 -3.44 -0.61 -3.66
N TYR A 112 -4.08 -0.63 -4.83
CA TYR A 112 -3.45 -0.23 -6.09
C TYR A 112 -3.02 1.24 -6.08
N VAL A 113 -3.94 2.16 -5.73
CA VAL A 113 -3.68 3.61 -5.75
C VAL A 113 -2.57 3.98 -4.78
N GLU A 114 -2.61 3.45 -3.55
CA GLU A 114 -1.62 3.77 -2.53
C GLU A 114 -0.22 3.28 -2.92
N GLU A 115 -0.09 2.10 -3.53
CA GLU A 115 1.21 1.64 -4.02
C GLU A 115 1.74 2.55 -5.15
N ILE A 116 0.89 2.99 -6.08
CA ILE A 116 1.28 3.96 -7.11
C ILE A 116 1.72 5.29 -6.49
N LEU A 117 1.01 5.78 -5.49
CA LEU A 117 1.33 7.06 -4.84
C LEU A 117 2.63 7.01 -4.04
N PHE A 118 2.75 6.03 -3.14
CA PHE A 118 3.87 5.99 -2.19
C PHE A 118 5.13 5.34 -2.78
N ARG A 119 5.01 4.25 -3.55
CA ARG A 119 6.17 3.54 -4.14
C ARG A 119 6.42 3.96 -5.58
N GLY A 120 5.37 4.17 -6.35
CA GLY A 120 5.49 4.71 -7.69
C GLY A 120 5.97 6.16 -7.69
N LEU A 121 5.12 7.10 -7.28
CA LEU A 121 5.41 8.52 -7.40
C LEU A 121 6.42 9.03 -6.36
N LEU A 122 6.10 8.89 -5.06
CA LEU A 122 6.89 9.51 -3.98
C LEU A 122 8.30 8.89 -3.88
N TYR A 123 8.40 7.57 -3.75
CA TYR A 123 9.68 6.90 -3.65
C TYR A 123 10.55 7.20 -4.87
N LYS A 124 10.01 7.08 -6.11
CA LYS A 124 10.76 7.33 -7.34
C LYS A 124 11.18 8.79 -7.52
N ALA A 125 10.41 9.74 -6.99
CA ALA A 125 10.78 11.15 -7.02
C ALA A 125 12.01 11.44 -6.14
N ILE A 126 12.19 10.72 -5.02
CA ILE A 126 13.28 10.93 -4.06
C ILE A 126 14.48 10.00 -4.35
N GLU A 127 14.22 8.77 -4.87
CA GLU A 127 15.25 7.75 -5.12
C GLU A 127 16.42 8.25 -5.97
N LYS A 128 16.16 9.16 -6.92
CA LYS A 128 17.16 9.74 -7.81
C LYS A 128 18.24 10.52 -7.05
N ASP A 129 17.88 11.14 -5.93
CA ASP A 129 18.78 11.95 -5.12
C ASP A 129 19.38 11.14 -3.97
N ASN A 130 18.52 10.36 -3.25
CA ASN A 130 18.98 9.54 -2.13
C ASN A 130 18.05 8.33 -1.90
N VAL A 131 18.52 7.15 -2.26
CA VAL A 131 17.78 5.88 -2.11
C VAL A 131 17.40 5.58 -0.67
N LYS A 132 18.30 5.84 0.30
CA LYS A 132 18.05 5.58 1.72
C LYS A 132 16.93 6.47 2.25
N GLN A 133 16.99 7.75 1.93
CA GLN A 133 15.93 8.70 2.30
C GLN A 133 14.60 8.33 1.62
N ALA A 134 14.62 7.96 0.35
CA ALA A 134 13.43 7.53 -0.38
C ALA A 134 12.74 6.33 0.28
N ILE A 135 13.50 5.32 0.71
CA ILE A 135 12.99 4.16 1.43
C ILE A 135 12.32 4.59 2.75
N ILE A 136 13.01 5.39 3.56
CA ILE A 136 12.51 5.83 4.87
C ILE A 136 11.26 6.69 4.70
N ILE A 137 11.33 7.72 3.85
CA ILE A 137 10.22 8.65 3.65
C ILE A 137 8.98 7.91 3.10
N SER A 138 9.15 7.06 2.08
CA SER A 138 8.03 6.30 1.52
C SER A 138 7.35 5.39 2.55
N ALA A 139 8.12 4.67 3.38
CA ALA A 139 7.56 3.78 4.38
C ALA A 139 6.89 4.54 5.55
N VAL A 140 7.56 5.57 6.07
CA VAL A 140 7.05 6.34 7.21
C VAL A 140 5.83 7.17 6.82
N THR A 141 5.85 7.86 5.67
CA THR A 141 4.69 8.66 5.23
C THR A 141 3.49 7.81 4.90
N PHE A 142 3.69 6.59 4.38
CA PHE A 142 2.60 5.63 4.16
C PHE A 142 1.90 5.27 5.48
N GLY A 143 2.65 4.85 6.50
CA GLY A 143 2.04 4.53 7.80
C GLY A 143 1.46 5.76 8.50
N ALA A 144 2.16 6.90 8.45
CA ALA A 144 1.68 8.16 9.01
C ALA A 144 0.37 8.65 8.36
N GLY A 145 0.14 8.30 7.09
CA GLY A 145 -1.11 8.60 6.39
C GLY A 145 -2.36 8.08 7.09
N HIS A 146 -2.24 7.00 7.86
CA HIS A 146 -3.36 6.43 8.64
C HIS A 146 -3.80 7.31 9.82
N ILE A 147 -3.06 8.35 10.20
CA ILE A 147 -3.49 9.33 11.21
C ILE A 147 -4.85 9.96 10.88
N VAL A 148 -5.20 10.00 9.59
CA VAL A 148 -6.51 10.50 9.11
C VAL A 148 -7.67 9.69 9.70
N ASN A 149 -7.44 8.42 10.10
CA ASN A 149 -8.46 7.58 10.71
C ASN A 149 -8.95 8.11 12.06
N LEU A 150 -8.13 8.90 12.76
CA LEU A 150 -8.58 9.62 13.96
C LEU A 150 -9.69 10.65 13.65
N LEU A 151 -9.66 11.22 12.45
CA LEU A 151 -10.67 12.18 12.00
C LEU A 151 -11.96 11.52 11.53
N THR A 152 -11.92 10.19 11.28
CA THR A 152 -13.08 9.39 10.83
C THR A 152 -13.66 8.51 11.93
N GLY A 153 -13.34 8.82 13.21
CA GLY A 153 -13.97 8.17 14.37
C GLY A 153 -13.35 6.85 14.84
N HIS A 154 -12.20 6.45 14.27
CA HIS A 154 -11.47 5.28 14.77
C HIS A 154 -10.79 5.58 16.12
N GLY A 155 -10.67 4.56 16.97
CA GLY A 155 -10.01 4.67 18.26
C GLY A 155 -8.55 5.09 18.12
N SER A 156 -8.05 5.89 19.07
CA SER A 156 -6.65 6.37 19.06
C SER A 156 -5.64 5.23 19.14
N VAL A 157 -5.91 4.20 19.97
CA VAL A 157 -5.03 3.03 20.10
C VAL A 157 -4.99 2.24 18.80
N ASP A 158 -6.13 1.92 18.20
CA ASP A 158 -6.20 1.17 16.95
C ASP A 158 -5.49 1.91 15.80
N THR A 159 -5.65 3.24 15.73
CA THR A 159 -4.97 4.05 14.74
C THR A 159 -3.45 4.03 14.94
N VAL A 160 -2.95 4.12 16.19
CA VAL A 160 -1.51 4.04 16.47
C VAL A 160 -0.95 2.66 16.13
N LEU A 161 -1.66 1.58 16.48
CA LEU A 161 -1.29 0.22 16.10
C LEU A 161 -1.24 0.07 14.58
N GLN A 162 -2.26 0.61 13.89
CA GLN A 162 -2.32 0.61 12.43
C GLN A 162 -1.14 1.36 11.80
N MET A 163 -0.81 2.55 12.30
CA MET A 163 0.37 3.29 11.83
C MET A 163 1.65 2.49 12.02
N ALA A 164 1.82 1.84 13.17
CA ALA A 164 3.02 1.05 13.46
C ALA A 164 3.20 -0.13 12.51
N TYR A 165 2.17 -0.96 12.32
CA TYR A 165 2.29 -2.08 11.39
C TYR A 165 2.32 -1.64 9.93
N ALA A 166 1.63 -0.55 9.57
CA ALA A 166 1.67 -0.01 8.21
C ALA A 166 3.06 0.53 7.85
N ILE A 167 3.80 1.16 8.79
CA ILE A 167 5.19 1.53 8.58
C ILE A 167 6.05 0.27 8.32
N ALA A 168 5.88 -0.79 9.08
CA ALA A 168 6.64 -2.04 8.90
C ALA A 168 6.35 -2.69 7.54
N ILE A 169 5.07 -2.82 7.15
CA ILE A 169 4.65 -3.26 5.81
C ILE A 169 5.23 -2.32 4.75
N GLY A 170 5.20 -1.02 5.01
CA GLY A 170 5.78 0.02 4.17
C GLY A 170 7.24 -0.22 3.83
N PHE A 171 8.05 -0.58 4.83
CA PHE A 171 9.44 -0.96 4.62
C PHE A 171 9.58 -2.25 3.80
N ALA A 172 8.78 -3.28 4.05
CA ALA A 172 8.81 -4.51 3.28
C ALA A 172 8.45 -4.27 1.80
N PHE A 173 7.42 -3.48 1.53
CA PHE A 173 6.98 -3.15 0.17
C PHE A 173 8.02 -2.32 -0.59
N VAL A 174 8.53 -1.23 0.01
CA VAL A 174 9.52 -0.39 -0.67
C VAL A 174 10.84 -1.15 -0.90
N MET A 175 11.25 -2.02 0.02
CA MET A 175 12.42 -2.89 -0.17
C MET A 175 12.20 -3.93 -1.27
N CYS A 176 11.00 -4.54 -1.33
CA CYS A 176 10.63 -5.45 -2.41
C CYS A 176 10.67 -4.74 -3.76
N PHE A 177 10.05 -3.57 -3.86
CA PHE A 177 10.06 -2.77 -5.09
C PHE A 177 11.48 -2.35 -5.49
N TYR A 178 12.27 -1.82 -4.56
CA TYR A 178 13.66 -1.43 -4.79
C TYR A 178 14.52 -2.58 -5.33
N LYS A 179 14.35 -3.79 -4.79
CA LYS A 179 15.17 -4.96 -5.15
C LYS A 179 14.67 -5.68 -6.40
N SER A 180 13.37 -5.74 -6.63
CA SER A 180 12.77 -6.45 -7.77
C SER A 180 12.60 -5.56 -9.01
N GLY A 181 12.48 -4.25 -8.83
CA GLY A 181 12.07 -3.32 -9.88
C GLY A 181 10.60 -3.47 -10.28
N SER A 182 9.82 -4.34 -9.59
CA SER A 182 8.40 -4.57 -9.87
C SER A 182 7.54 -4.16 -8.68
N LEU A 183 6.51 -3.37 -8.95
CA LEU A 183 5.51 -2.95 -7.96
C LEU A 183 4.37 -3.96 -7.83
N ILE A 184 4.24 -4.90 -8.78
CA ILE A 184 3.12 -5.84 -8.85
C ILE A 184 2.96 -6.71 -7.59
N PRO A 185 4.04 -7.30 -6.99
CA PRO A 185 3.89 -8.06 -5.75
C PRO A 185 3.35 -7.20 -4.60
N CYS A 186 3.76 -5.94 -4.51
CA CYS A 186 3.29 -5.02 -3.47
C CYS A 186 1.81 -4.68 -3.67
N ILE A 187 1.40 -4.35 -4.90
CA ILE A 187 0.00 -4.07 -5.25
C ILE A 187 -0.89 -5.26 -4.91
N ILE A 188 -0.52 -6.48 -5.35
CA ILE A 188 -1.31 -7.69 -5.10
C ILE A 188 -1.44 -7.93 -3.59
N THR A 189 -0.33 -7.91 -2.86
CA THR A 189 -0.33 -8.15 -1.41
C THR A 189 -1.17 -7.11 -0.69
N HIS A 190 -0.97 -5.83 -0.98
CA HIS A 190 -1.71 -4.74 -0.34
C HIS A 190 -3.22 -4.83 -0.62
N SER A 191 -3.59 -5.07 -1.88
CA SER A 191 -5.00 -5.26 -2.25
C SER A 191 -5.62 -6.45 -1.53
N ILE A 192 -4.89 -7.57 -1.34
CA ILE A 192 -5.40 -8.73 -0.62
C ILE A 192 -5.52 -8.43 0.89
N ILE A 193 -4.54 -7.78 1.51
CA ILE A 193 -4.65 -7.37 2.92
C ILE A 193 -5.88 -6.49 3.14
N ASN A 194 -6.09 -5.51 2.27
CA ASN A 194 -7.22 -4.59 2.37
C ASN A 194 -8.56 -5.30 2.15
N LEU A 195 -8.68 -6.14 1.12
CA LEU A 195 -9.94 -6.86 0.87
C LEU A 195 -10.27 -7.87 1.99
N THR A 196 -9.25 -8.55 2.55
CA THR A 196 -9.48 -9.52 3.62
C THR A 196 -9.95 -8.84 4.91
N SER A 197 -9.63 -7.57 5.14
CA SER A 197 -10.17 -6.81 6.27
C SER A 197 -11.70 -6.65 6.21
N LYS A 198 -12.31 -6.79 5.03
CA LYS A 198 -13.77 -6.74 4.86
C LYS A 198 -14.46 -8.09 5.12
N PHE A 199 -13.68 -9.08 5.53
CA PHE A 199 -14.15 -10.41 5.91
C PHE A 199 -13.66 -10.83 7.30
N SER A 200 -12.98 -9.96 8.04
CA SER A 200 -12.51 -10.27 9.39
C SER A 200 -13.67 -10.52 10.34
N ASN A 201 -13.61 -11.58 11.17
CA ASN A 201 -14.64 -11.84 12.14
C ASN A 201 -14.42 -11.01 13.43
N HIS A 202 -15.40 -10.21 13.81
CA HIS A 202 -15.40 -9.36 15.01
C HIS A 202 -16.36 -9.88 16.11
N THR A 203 -16.87 -11.13 16.01
CA THR A 203 -17.79 -11.72 16.99
C THR A 203 -17.06 -12.27 18.24
N ILE A 204 -16.04 -11.56 18.71
CA ILE A 204 -15.29 -11.89 19.91
C ILE A 204 -15.51 -10.82 20.98
N SER A 205 -15.20 -11.13 22.25
CA SER A 205 -15.30 -10.12 23.30
C SER A 205 -14.35 -8.96 23.06
N ALA A 206 -14.74 -7.75 23.47
CA ALA A 206 -13.88 -6.56 23.31
C ALA A 206 -12.47 -6.75 23.92
N GLN A 207 -12.36 -7.50 25.01
CA GLN A 207 -11.06 -7.81 25.61
C GLN A 207 -10.23 -8.75 24.75
N ALA A 208 -10.84 -9.77 24.15
CA ALA A 208 -10.18 -10.69 23.23
C ALA A 208 -9.75 -9.96 21.95
N GLU A 209 -10.57 -9.06 21.45
CA GLU A 209 -10.25 -8.22 20.29
C GLU A 209 -9.06 -7.30 20.57
N ALA A 210 -8.99 -6.67 21.74
CA ALA A 210 -7.84 -5.84 22.12
C ALA A 210 -6.53 -6.67 22.16
N TYR A 211 -6.53 -7.83 22.83
CA TYR A 211 -5.36 -8.72 22.84
C TYR A 211 -4.97 -9.18 21.43
N TRP A 212 -5.97 -9.45 20.61
CA TRP A 212 -5.74 -9.81 19.22
C TRP A 212 -5.07 -8.68 18.44
N ASN A 213 -5.58 -7.44 18.54
CA ASN A 213 -5.03 -6.30 17.84
C ASN A 213 -3.56 -6.07 18.18
N TYR A 214 -3.17 -6.24 19.46
CA TYR A 214 -1.75 -6.21 19.85
C TYR A 214 -0.95 -7.38 19.29
N GLY A 215 -1.49 -8.60 19.37
CA GLY A 215 -0.82 -9.81 18.86
C GLY A 215 -0.63 -9.78 17.34
N ALA A 216 -1.67 -9.40 16.60
CA ALA A 216 -1.63 -9.24 15.16
C ALA A 216 -0.64 -8.14 14.73
N THR A 217 -0.68 -6.99 15.43
CA THR A 217 0.28 -5.89 15.19
C THR A 217 1.72 -6.36 15.40
N ALA A 218 2.01 -7.03 16.50
CA ALA A 218 3.34 -7.55 16.77
C ALA A 218 3.77 -8.56 15.70
N PHE A 219 2.89 -9.50 15.32
CA PHE A 219 3.16 -10.47 14.27
C PHE A 219 3.47 -9.78 12.92
N ILE A 220 2.65 -8.82 12.51
CA ILE A 220 2.83 -8.08 11.26
C ILE A 220 4.18 -7.34 11.27
N ILE A 221 4.50 -6.65 12.37
CA ILE A 221 5.77 -5.91 12.51
C ILE A 221 6.95 -6.87 12.43
N LEU A 222 6.89 -8.02 13.10
CA LEU A 222 7.95 -9.03 13.07
C LEU A 222 8.15 -9.61 11.67
N VAL A 223 7.07 -10.04 11.02
CA VAL A 223 7.15 -10.65 9.68
C VAL A 223 7.60 -9.64 8.63
N ALA A 224 6.96 -8.47 8.58
CA ALA A 224 7.30 -7.43 7.61
C ALA A 224 8.70 -6.86 7.86
N GLY A 225 9.07 -6.59 9.13
CA GLY A 225 10.38 -6.11 9.50
C GLY A 225 11.49 -7.11 9.19
N ALA A 226 11.32 -8.38 9.56
CA ALA A 226 12.27 -9.44 9.23
C ALA A 226 12.43 -9.60 7.71
N TYR A 227 11.32 -9.53 6.97
CA TYR A 227 11.37 -9.61 5.51
C TYR A 227 12.08 -8.40 4.88
N ALA A 228 11.82 -7.19 5.36
CA ALA A 228 12.53 -5.99 4.91
C ALA A 228 14.05 -6.10 5.16
N LEU A 229 14.45 -6.61 6.33
CA LEU A 229 15.86 -6.86 6.66
C LEU A 229 16.50 -7.94 5.77
N TYR A 230 15.78 -9.02 5.49
CA TYR A 230 16.21 -10.04 4.54
C TYR A 230 16.42 -9.43 3.15
N LEU A 231 15.46 -8.66 2.65
CA LEU A 231 15.53 -8.03 1.34
C LEU A 231 16.72 -7.08 1.19
N ARG A 232 17.23 -6.48 2.27
CA ARG A 232 18.47 -5.66 2.21
C ARG A 232 19.65 -6.45 1.68
N LYS A 233 19.73 -7.77 1.97
CA LYS A 233 20.80 -8.67 1.53
C LYS A 233 20.61 -9.20 0.11
N VAL A 234 19.40 -9.13 -0.43
CA VAL A 234 19.10 -9.60 -1.79
C VAL A 234 19.75 -8.69 -2.82
N ALA A 235 20.41 -9.29 -3.82
CA ALA A 235 20.97 -8.52 -4.95
C ALA A 235 19.85 -7.85 -5.76
N LEU A 236 20.15 -6.69 -6.32
CA LEU A 236 19.24 -6.01 -7.26
C LEU A 236 18.91 -6.97 -8.43
N SER A 237 17.69 -6.93 -8.93
CA SER A 237 17.35 -7.62 -10.17
C SER A 237 17.99 -6.90 -11.35
N GLU A 238 18.23 -7.60 -12.45
CA GLU A 238 18.78 -7.00 -13.68
C GLU A 238 17.91 -5.82 -14.15
N LYS A 239 16.59 -5.95 -14.08
CA LYS A 239 15.65 -4.86 -14.38
C LYS A 239 15.79 -3.66 -13.43
N GLY A 240 16.06 -3.91 -12.15
CA GLY A 240 16.32 -2.85 -11.17
C GLY A 240 17.66 -2.14 -11.41
N SER A 241 18.67 -2.83 -11.94
CA SER A 241 19.95 -2.26 -12.32
C SER A 241 19.87 -1.45 -13.64
N GLU A 242 19.15 -1.93 -14.65
CA GLU A 242 18.91 -1.20 -15.90
C GLU A 242 18.20 0.15 -15.66
N ILE A 243 17.22 0.19 -14.76
CA ILE A 243 16.55 1.43 -14.38
C ILE A 243 17.52 2.44 -13.73
N LYS A 244 18.58 1.96 -13.04
CA LYS A 244 19.62 2.83 -12.48
C LYS A 244 20.59 3.35 -13.55
N ILE A 245 21.02 2.48 -14.46
CA ILE A 245 22.01 2.83 -15.52
C ILE A 245 21.42 3.83 -16.51
N SER A 246 20.15 3.74 -16.84
CA SER A 246 19.48 4.70 -17.74
C SER A 246 19.28 6.10 -17.15
N ARG A 247 19.76 6.37 -15.92
CA ARG A 247 19.62 7.64 -15.18
C ARG A 247 20.95 8.29 -14.78
N SER A 248 22.07 7.61 -14.99
CA SER A 248 23.43 8.16 -14.90
C SER A 248 23.84 8.84 -16.22
#